data_98eb4382b955c39ab86ac95346031542
#
_entry.id   98eb4382b955c39ab86ac95346031542
#
_cell.length_a   1.000
_cell.length_b   1.000
_cell.length_c   1.000
_cell.angle_alpha   90.00
_cell.angle_beta   90.00
_cell.angle_gamma   90.00
#
_symmetry.space_group_name_H-M   'P 1'
#
loop_
_entity.id
_entity.type
_entity.pdbx_description
1 polymer ?
#
loop_
_entity_poly.entity_id
_entity_poly.type
_entity_poly.pdbx_seq_one_letter_code
_entity_poly.pdbx_strand_id
1 'polypeptide(L)'
;MAAGVELEMRKRLVKDLRLGANISYMYTNVKLPQGGAYTNKERSLQGASPILANADLAYSPRFGEDRQLNLALLYNLQGSRIHAVGVSGLGDVRQQTLHTLNFSAGYSLNKHFNLKLQVNDLLNRDVIFKQDVPTTGQEMEVERYRKGTNFEVGISYNL
;
A
#
# COMPACT_ATOMS: atom_id res chain seq x y z
N MET A 1 -15.90 12.92 -12.54
CA MET A 1 -15.16 13.98 -11.86
C MET A 1 -14.10 13.35 -10.97
N ALA A 2 -12.88 13.90 -10.93
CA ALA A 2 -11.83 13.48 -9.98
C ALA A 2 -11.12 14.74 -9.50
N ALA A 3 -10.79 14.80 -8.19
CA ALA A 3 -10.00 15.84 -7.57
C ALA A 3 -9.22 15.25 -6.39
N GLY A 4 -8.05 15.77 -6.11
CA GLY A 4 -7.23 15.25 -5.01
C GLY A 4 -6.21 16.25 -4.52
N VAL A 5 -5.65 15.94 -3.37
CA VAL A 5 -4.58 16.69 -2.72
C VAL A 5 -3.57 15.71 -2.15
N GLU A 6 -2.31 16.06 -2.23
CA GLU A 6 -1.20 15.29 -1.65
C GLU A 6 -0.34 16.22 -0.79
N LEU A 7 0.10 15.69 0.34
CA LEU A 7 1.07 16.33 1.22
C LEU A 7 2.26 15.38 1.37
N GLU A 8 3.46 15.88 1.11
CA GLU A 8 4.70 15.13 1.26
C GLU A 8 5.64 15.86 2.24
N MET A 9 6.33 15.08 3.07
CA MET A 9 7.35 15.56 3.99
C MET A 9 8.57 14.65 3.91
N ARG A 10 9.77 15.26 3.85
CA ARG A 10 11.05 14.58 3.98
C ARG A 10 11.93 15.31 4.97
N LYS A 11 12.47 14.58 5.96
CA LYS A 11 13.31 15.17 6.99
C LYS A 11 14.51 14.27 7.31
N ARG A 12 15.68 14.86 7.37
CA ARG A 12 16.85 14.21 7.98
C ARG A 12 16.75 14.40 9.49
N LEU A 13 16.62 13.30 10.25
CA LEU A 13 16.50 13.32 11.68
C LEU A 13 17.87 13.48 12.37
N VAL A 14 18.83 12.66 11.93
CA VAL A 14 20.24 12.72 12.30
C VAL A 14 21.10 12.36 11.09
N LYS A 15 22.43 12.34 11.23
CA LYS A 15 23.40 12.23 10.12
C LYS A 15 22.98 11.18 9.08
N ASP A 16 22.70 9.98 9.39
CA ASP A 16 22.44 8.90 8.42
C ASP A 16 21.01 8.38 8.45
N LEU A 17 20.11 9.07 9.20
CA LEU A 17 18.72 8.70 9.38
C LEU A 17 17.78 9.71 8.73
N ARG A 18 16.92 9.23 7.84
CA ARG A 18 15.90 10.03 7.13
C ARG A 18 14.51 9.46 7.40
N LEU A 19 13.56 10.35 7.54
CA LEU A 19 12.12 10.07 7.58
C LEU A 19 11.48 10.69 6.35
N GLY A 20 10.71 9.90 5.62
CA GLY A 20 9.79 10.34 4.58
C GLY A 20 8.37 9.99 4.97
N ALA A 21 7.42 10.82 4.61
CA ALA A 21 6.01 10.51 4.74
C ALA A 21 5.21 11.25 3.66
N ASN A 22 4.21 10.61 3.10
CA ASN A 22 3.21 11.28 2.29
C ASN A 22 1.81 10.77 2.63
N ILE A 23 0.84 11.63 2.41
CA ILE A 23 -0.57 11.30 2.48
C ILE A 23 -1.28 11.96 1.31
N SER A 24 -2.10 11.21 0.61
CA SER A 24 -2.94 11.72 -0.46
C SER A 24 -4.41 11.42 -0.19
N TYR A 25 -5.25 12.37 -0.52
CA TYR A 25 -6.70 12.22 -0.56
C TYR A 25 -7.19 12.45 -1.98
N MET A 26 -8.01 11.53 -2.48
CA MET A 26 -8.59 11.60 -3.81
C MET A 26 -10.11 11.40 -3.74
N TYR A 27 -10.83 12.40 -4.17
CA TYR A 27 -12.27 12.32 -4.42
C TYR A 27 -12.51 11.92 -5.89
N THR A 28 -13.34 10.91 -6.10
CA THR A 28 -13.78 10.52 -7.44
C THR A 28 -15.28 10.31 -7.45
N ASN A 29 -15.94 10.72 -8.52
CA ASN A 29 -17.35 10.47 -8.74
C ASN A 29 -17.59 10.08 -10.19
N VAL A 30 -18.16 8.90 -10.40
CA VAL A 30 -18.51 8.32 -11.70
C VAL A 30 -20.02 8.16 -11.75
N LYS A 31 -20.63 8.70 -12.81
CA LYS A 31 -22.05 8.51 -13.14
C LYS A 31 -22.18 7.48 -14.24
N LEU A 32 -23.00 6.47 -14.00
CA LEU A 32 -23.27 5.42 -14.97
C LEU A 32 -24.52 5.72 -15.79
N PRO A 33 -24.59 5.22 -17.05
CA PRO A 33 -25.77 5.37 -17.88
C PRO A 33 -27.02 4.78 -17.22
N GLN A 34 -28.17 5.39 -17.48
CA GLN A 34 -29.46 4.83 -17.07
C GLN A 34 -29.77 3.60 -17.94
N GLY A 35 -30.28 2.53 -17.31
CA GLY A 35 -30.70 1.31 -18.02
C GLY A 35 -29.80 0.08 -17.81
N GLY A 36 -28.67 0.21 -17.11
CA GLY A 36 -27.83 -0.94 -16.73
C GLY A 36 -28.29 -1.64 -15.45
N ALA A 37 -27.85 -2.87 -15.24
CA ALA A 37 -28.15 -3.69 -14.05
C ALA A 37 -27.42 -3.22 -12.77
N TYR A 38 -26.70 -2.11 -12.83
CA TYR A 38 -25.92 -1.59 -11.70
C TYR A 38 -26.82 -1.08 -10.58
N THR A 39 -26.52 -1.49 -9.35
CA THR A 39 -27.28 -1.07 -8.16
C THR A 39 -27.00 0.40 -7.84
N ASN A 40 -25.72 0.80 -7.84
CA ASN A 40 -25.27 2.16 -7.57
C ASN A 40 -24.96 2.88 -8.89
N LYS A 41 -25.80 3.84 -9.27
CA LYS A 41 -25.61 4.63 -10.51
C LYS A 41 -24.59 5.75 -10.38
N GLU A 42 -24.31 6.17 -9.16
CA GLU A 42 -23.32 7.19 -8.83
C GLU A 42 -22.41 6.66 -7.71
N ARG A 43 -21.09 6.68 -7.92
CA ARG A 43 -20.15 6.04 -7.01
C ARG A 43 -18.71 6.52 -7.24
N SER A 44 -17.82 6.18 -6.31
CA SER A 44 -16.38 6.36 -6.49
C SER A 44 -15.84 5.48 -7.64
N LEU A 45 -14.74 5.88 -8.23
CA LEU A 45 -14.05 5.11 -9.27
C LEU A 45 -13.61 3.75 -8.71
N GLN A 46 -13.95 2.68 -9.41
CA GLN A 46 -13.52 1.33 -9.07
C GLN A 46 -12.00 1.23 -9.06
N GLY A 47 -11.44 0.57 -8.05
CA GLY A 47 -10.00 0.42 -7.86
C GLY A 47 -9.30 1.63 -7.23
N ALA A 48 -9.92 2.81 -7.21
CA ALA A 48 -9.35 4.00 -6.61
C ALA A 48 -9.61 4.04 -5.10
N SER A 49 -8.54 4.13 -4.31
CA SER A 49 -8.63 4.36 -2.86
C SER A 49 -8.71 5.86 -2.59
N PRO A 50 -9.66 6.33 -1.77
CA PRO A 50 -9.76 7.75 -1.43
C PRO A 50 -8.60 8.24 -0.56
N ILE A 51 -7.93 7.35 0.17
CA ILE A 51 -6.82 7.69 1.07
C ILE A 51 -5.67 6.74 0.80
N LEU A 52 -4.48 7.30 0.53
CA LEU A 52 -3.21 6.59 0.52
C LEU A 52 -2.25 7.32 1.46
N ALA A 53 -1.55 6.57 2.31
CA ALA A 53 -0.51 7.13 3.15
C ALA A 53 0.72 6.22 3.15
N ASN A 54 1.89 6.81 3.08
CA ASN A 54 3.15 6.11 3.14
C ASN A 54 4.07 6.77 4.16
N ALA A 55 4.87 5.97 4.85
CA ALA A 55 5.96 6.46 5.68
C ALA A 55 7.17 5.57 5.49
N ASP A 56 8.34 6.18 5.37
CA ASP A 56 9.61 5.47 5.27
C ASP A 56 10.61 5.99 6.30
N LEU A 57 11.33 5.07 6.91
CA LEU A 57 12.46 5.36 7.77
C LEU A 57 13.69 4.68 7.17
N ALA A 58 14.66 5.47 6.73
CA ALA A 58 15.87 4.99 6.09
C ALA A 58 17.11 5.37 6.91
N TYR A 59 17.94 4.36 7.21
CA TYR A 59 19.21 4.52 7.92
C TYR A 59 20.34 3.98 7.06
N SER A 60 21.31 4.85 6.70
CA SER A 60 22.33 4.56 5.70
C SER A 60 23.75 4.99 6.15
N PRO A 61 24.29 4.41 7.24
CA PRO A 61 25.64 4.71 7.71
C PRO A 61 26.71 4.16 6.77
N ARG A 62 27.84 4.87 6.67
CA ARG A 62 29.04 4.43 5.98
C ARG A 62 30.14 4.09 6.99
N PHE A 63 30.84 2.98 6.73
CA PHE A 63 31.94 2.48 7.56
C PHE A 63 33.22 2.42 6.72
N GLY A 64 34.00 3.50 6.73
CA GLY A 64 35.18 3.65 5.85
C GLY A 64 34.78 4.00 4.41
N GLU A 65 35.64 3.68 3.44
CA GLU A 65 35.46 4.10 2.05
C GLU A 65 34.48 3.22 1.26
N ASP A 66 34.48 1.90 1.51
CA ASP A 66 33.78 0.93 0.66
C ASP A 66 32.63 0.19 1.35
N ARG A 67 32.41 0.40 2.66
CA ARG A 67 31.36 -0.29 3.41
C ARG A 67 30.19 0.61 3.70
N GLN A 68 29.00 0.14 3.31
CA GLN A 68 27.77 0.88 3.56
C GLN A 68 26.65 -0.08 4.00
N LEU A 69 25.96 0.28 5.07
CA LEU A 69 24.73 -0.37 5.48
C LEU A 69 23.56 0.51 5.03
N ASN A 70 22.54 -0.10 4.44
CA ASN A 70 21.30 0.56 4.09
C ASN A 70 20.16 -0.22 4.72
N LEU A 71 19.46 0.38 5.65
CA LEU A 71 18.24 -0.18 6.25
C LEU A 71 17.07 0.72 5.87
N ALA A 72 15.94 0.12 5.52
CA ALA A 72 14.72 0.86 5.32
C ALA A 72 13.51 0.08 5.85
N LEU A 73 12.62 0.81 6.52
CA LEU A 73 11.33 0.35 6.96
C LEU A 73 10.28 1.20 6.24
N LEU A 74 9.38 0.55 5.50
CA LEU A 74 8.37 1.20 4.69
C LEU A 74 6.98 0.75 5.17
N TYR A 75 6.21 1.70 5.64
CA TYR A 75 4.81 1.51 5.98
C TYR A 75 3.93 2.08 4.88
N ASN A 76 2.87 1.35 4.53
CA ASN A 76 1.91 1.76 3.52
C ASN A 76 0.49 1.50 4.03
N LEU A 77 -0.37 2.49 3.88
CA LEU A 77 -1.80 2.43 4.15
C LEU A 77 -2.56 2.67 2.85
N GLN A 78 -3.39 1.73 2.47
CA GLN A 78 -4.37 1.87 1.41
C GLN A 78 -5.78 1.86 2.00
N GLY A 79 -6.49 2.96 1.90
CA GLY A 79 -7.88 3.07 2.35
C GLY A 79 -8.82 2.15 1.57
N SER A 80 -10.01 1.95 2.09
CA SER A 80 -11.04 1.13 1.46
C SER A 80 -11.35 1.61 0.04
N ARG A 81 -11.55 0.67 -0.89
CA ARG A 81 -11.85 0.95 -2.31
C ARG A 81 -12.89 -0.03 -2.87
N ILE A 82 -13.61 0.38 -3.89
CA ILE A 82 -14.49 -0.52 -4.63
C ILE A 82 -13.63 -1.52 -5.41
N HIS A 83 -13.80 -2.82 -5.11
CA HIS A 83 -13.18 -3.93 -5.82
C HIS A 83 -14.02 -4.38 -6.99
N ALA A 84 -15.30 -4.64 -6.74
CA ALA A 84 -16.25 -5.04 -7.76
C ALA A 84 -17.55 -4.27 -7.62
N VAL A 85 -18.22 -4.12 -8.72
CA VAL A 85 -19.44 -3.33 -8.84
C VAL A 85 -20.65 -4.18 -8.54
N GLY A 86 -21.55 -3.65 -7.70
CA GLY A 86 -22.80 -4.29 -7.37
C GLY A 86 -23.83 -4.22 -8.51
N VAL A 87 -24.53 -5.32 -8.70
CA VAL A 87 -25.58 -5.48 -9.71
C VAL A 87 -26.81 -6.16 -9.08
N SER A 88 -27.95 -5.99 -9.73
CA SER A 88 -29.20 -6.69 -9.37
C SER A 88 -29.61 -6.50 -7.89
N GLY A 89 -29.45 -5.30 -7.38
CA GLY A 89 -29.86 -4.95 -6.02
C GLY A 89 -28.81 -5.23 -4.93
N LEU A 90 -27.68 -5.83 -5.26
CA LEU A 90 -26.55 -5.97 -4.35
C LEU A 90 -25.65 -4.73 -4.40
N GLY A 91 -25.09 -4.32 -3.27
CA GLY A 91 -24.13 -3.21 -3.20
C GLY A 91 -22.77 -3.54 -3.79
N ASP A 92 -21.91 -2.53 -3.89
CA ASP A 92 -20.53 -2.72 -4.37
C ASP A 92 -19.71 -3.55 -3.37
N VAL A 93 -18.86 -4.43 -3.89
CA VAL A 93 -17.87 -5.14 -3.08
C VAL A 93 -16.70 -4.19 -2.80
N ARG A 94 -16.38 -3.98 -1.52
CA ARG A 94 -15.31 -3.11 -1.07
C ARG A 94 -14.17 -3.90 -0.44
N GLN A 95 -12.97 -3.71 -0.96
CA GLN A 95 -11.77 -4.08 -0.23
C GLN A 95 -11.64 -3.17 0.98
N GLN A 96 -11.45 -3.74 2.16
CA GLN A 96 -11.25 -2.99 3.39
C GLN A 96 -9.85 -2.36 3.41
N THR A 97 -9.66 -1.39 4.31
CA THR A 97 -8.35 -0.72 4.49
C THR A 97 -7.25 -1.75 4.75
N LEU A 98 -6.17 -1.63 3.99
CA LEU A 98 -5.02 -2.52 4.08
C LEU A 98 -3.79 -1.74 4.58
N HIS A 99 -3.07 -2.35 5.52
CA HIS A 99 -1.81 -1.85 6.05
C HIS A 99 -0.71 -2.85 5.72
N THR A 100 0.38 -2.40 5.14
CA THR A 100 1.56 -3.21 4.88
C THR A 100 2.80 -2.58 5.49
N LEU A 101 3.74 -3.41 5.93
CA LEU A 101 5.04 -2.99 6.45
C LEU A 101 6.10 -3.84 5.77
N ASN A 102 7.06 -3.18 5.14
CA ASN A 102 8.17 -3.82 4.45
C ASN A 102 9.48 -3.40 5.10
N PHE A 103 10.41 -4.33 5.15
CA PHE A 103 11.77 -4.07 5.62
C PHE A 103 12.76 -4.43 4.52
N SER A 104 13.78 -3.60 4.35
CA SER A 104 14.92 -3.92 3.51
C SER A 104 16.22 -3.63 4.21
N ALA A 105 17.20 -4.52 4.02
CA ALA A 105 18.56 -4.36 4.47
C ALA A 105 19.49 -4.62 3.28
N GLY A 106 20.42 -3.71 3.04
CA GLY A 106 21.49 -3.84 2.06
C GLY A 106 22.83 -3.61 2.75
N TYR A 107 23.82 -4.43 2.46
CA TYR A 107 25.16 -4.25 2.97
C TYR A 107 26.19 -4.38 1.86
N SER A 108 26.89 -3.30 1.56
CA SER A 108 28.05 -3.30 0.68
C SER A 108 29.29 -3.62 1.51
N LEU A 109 29.87 -4.80 1.28
CA LEU A 109 31.06 -5.28 1.97
C LEU A 109 32.32 -4.56 1.44
N ASN A 110 32.37 -4.38 0.13
CA ASN A 110 33.43 -3.72 -0.63
C ASN A 110 32.86 -3.28 -2.00
N LYS A 111 33.72 -2.81 -2.90
CA LYS A 111 33.32 -2.38 -4.26
C LYS A 111 32.66 -3.48 -5.10
N HIS A 112 32.91 -4.74 -4.77
CA HIS A 112 32.50 -5.89 -5.57
C HIS A 112 31.29 -6.62 -4.97
N PHE A 113 31.21 -6.76 -3.64
CA PHE A 113 30.19 -7.58 -2.99
C PHE A 113 29.10 -6.78 -2.31
N ASN A 114 27.84 -7.08 -2.65
CA ASN A 114 26.68 -6.53 -2.01
C ASN A 114 25.73 -7.66 -1.58
N LEU A 115 25.21 -7.55 -0.36
CA LEU A 115 24.18 -8.41 0.19
C LEU A 115 22.88 -7.63 0.30
N LYS A 116 21.76 -8.28 0.00
CA LYS A 116 20.42 -7.68 0.11
C LYS A 116 19.47 -8.66 0.80
N LEU A 117 18.72 -8.16 1.76
CA LEU A 117 17.58 -8.84 2.38
C LEU A 117 16.35 -7.97 2.20
N GLN A 118 15.24 -8.55 1.76
CA GLN A 118 13.94 -7.91 1.75
C GLN A 118 12.92 -8.79 2.48
N VAL A 119 12.09 -8.17 3.28
CA VAL A 119 10.98 -8.81 3.96
C VAL A 119 9.74 -7.99 3.64
N ASN A 120 8.84 -8.57 2.86
CA ASN A 120 7.61 -7.91 2.45
C ASN A 120 6.45 -8.41 3.30
N ASP A 121 5.55 -7.47 3.60
CA ASP A 121 4.34 -7.70 4.37
C ASP A 121 4.58 -8.31 5.76
N LEU A 122 5.41 -7.64 6.57
CA LEU A 122 5.69 -8.02 7.97
C LEU A 122 4.44 -8.06 8.84
N LEU A 123 3.42 -7.25 8.52
CA LEU A 123 2.17 -7.22 9.28
C LEU A 123 1.28 -8.42 8.96
N ASN A 124 1.44 -9.02 7.79
CA ASN A 124 0.67 -10.18 7.32
C ASN A 124 -0.84 -10.06 7.60
N ARG A 125 -1.40 -8.89 7.28
CA ARG A 125 -2.81 -8.58 7.54
C ARG A 125 -3.72 -9.32 6.58
N ASP A 126 -4.93 -9.63 7.06
CA ASP A 126 -5.99 -10.14 6.19
C ASP A 126 -6.39 -9.09 5.17
N VAL A 127 -6.48 -9.50 3.91
CA VAL A 127 -7.15 -8.75 2.84
C VAL A 127 -8.60 -9.17 2.88
N ILE A 128 -9.49 -8.23 3.24
CA ILE A 128 -10.90 -8.49 3.50
C ILE A 128 -11.74 -7.75 2.48
N PHE A 129 -12.70 -8.44 1.89
CA PHE A 129 -13.70 -7.86 1.00
C PHE A 129 -15.08 -7.99 1.62
N LYS A 130 -15.82 -6.91 1.62
CA LYS A 130 -17.18 -6.84 2.13
C LYS A 130 -18.13 -6.30 1.07
N GLN A 131 -19.35 -6.75 1.11
CA GLN A 131 -20.44 -6.31 0.24
C GLN A 131 -21.60 -5.79 1.07
N ASP A 132 -22.11 -4.64 0.69
CA ASP A 132 -23.33 -4.09 1.27
C ASP A 132 -24.54 -4.86 0.75
N VAL A 133 -25.42 -5.28 1.68
CA VAL A 133 -26.70 -5.90 1.36
C VAL A 133 -27.81 -4.90 1.66
N PRO A 134 -28.29 -4.14 0.65
CA PRO A 134 -29.21 -3.02 0.87
C PRO A 134 -30.53 -3.43 1.52
N THR A 135 -30.98 -4.67 1.30
CA THR A 135 -32.22 -5.20 1.88
C THR A 135 -32.17 -5.40 3.39
N THR A 136 -30.99 -5.65 3.95
CA THR A 136 -30.80 -5.88 5.39
C THR A 136 -30.05 -4.74 6.07
N GLY A 137 -29.42 -3.85 5.31
CA GLY A 137 -28.54 -2.79 5.81
C GLY A 137 -27.24 -3.32 6.45
N GLN A 138 -26.91 -4.59 6.22
CA GLN A 138 -25.71 -5.24 6.79
C GLN A 138 -24.61 -5.36 5.74
N GLU A 139 -23.36 -5.29 6.19
CA GLU A 139 -22.20 -5.67 5.41
C GLU A 139 -21.92 -7.16 5.60
N MET A 140 -21.76 -7.88 4.50
CA MET A 140 -21.32 -9.27 4.48
C MET A 140 -19.87 -9.38 4.03
N GLU A 141 -19.08 -10.17 4.75
CA GLU A 141 -17.75 -10.56 4.28
C GLU A 141 -17.90 -11.60 3.17
N VAL A 142 -17.37 -11.27 1.98
CA VAL A 142 -17.48 -12.13 0.78
C VAL A 142 -16.18 -12.84 0.45
N GLU A 143 -15.05 -12.27 0.91
CA GLU A 143 -13.74 -12.88 0.69
C GLU A 143 -12.77 -12.42 1.76
N ARG A 144 -11.89 -13.34 2.18
CA ARG A 144 -10.77 -13.06 3.09
C ARG A 144 -9.59 -13.95 2.73
N TYR A 145 -8.41 -13.37 2.60
CA TYR A 145 -7.17 -14.13 2.44
C TYR A 145 -5.97 -13.38 3.03
N ARG A 146 -4.86 -14.10 3.21
CA ARG A 146 -3.55 -13.54 3.57
C ARG A 146 -2.56 -13.79 2.45
N LYS A 147 -1.75 -12.78 2.15
CA LYS A 147 -0.67 -12.91 1.16
C LYS A 147 0.54 -13.67 1.71
N GLY A 148 0.70 -13.65 3.03
CA GLY A 148 1.88 -14.16 3.70
C GLY A 148 3.03 -13.15 3.71
N THR A 149 3.97 -13.35 4.63
CA THR A 149 5.24 -12.60 4.65
C THR A 149 6.21 -13.24 3.67
N ASN A 150 6.79 -12.45 2.79
CA ASN A 150 7.74 -12.92 1.77
C ASN A 150 9.15 -12.46 2.13
N PHE A 151 10.12 -13.37 2.00
CA PHE A 151 11.55 -13.15 2.24
C PHE A 151 12.32 -13.29 0.93
N GLU A 152 13.19 -12.33 0.65
CA GLU A 152 14.06 -12.34 -0.51
C GLU A 152 15.51 -12.06 -0.06
N VAL A 153 16.44 -12.91 -0.46
CA VAL A 153 17.87 -12.72 -0.21
C VAL A 153 18.58 -12.63 -1.54
N GLY A 154 19.39 -11.61 -1.71
CA GLY A 154 20.18 -11.38 -2.92
C GLY A 154 21.66 -11.20 -2.59
N ILE A 155 22.52 -11.74 -3.43
CA ILE A 155 23.98 -11.52 -3.42
C ILE A 155 24.34 -11.03 -4.82
N SER A 156 25.05 -9.91 -4.91
CA SER A 156 25.56 -9.41 -6.17
C SER A 156 27.07 -9.20 -6.12
N TYR A 157 27.71 -9.55 -7.22
CA TYR A 157 29.13 -9.32 -7.45
C TYR A 157 29.32 -8.44 -8.69
N ASN A 158 30.00 -7.32 -8.52
CA ASN A 158 30.35 -6.40 -9.60
C ASN A 158 31.84 -6.60 -9.97
N LEU A 159 32.13 -6.80 -11.24
CA LEU A 159 33.49 -6.93 -11.81
C LEU A 159 34.20 -5.58 -11.90
#